data_7ed11d8053a34bb92b6ed1d42c73c4df
#
_entry.id   7ed11d8053a34bb92b6ed1d42c73c4df
#
_cell.length_a   1.000
_cell.length_b   1.000
_cell.length_c   1.000
_cell.angle_alpha   90.00
_cell.angle_beta   90.00
_cell.angle_gamma   90.00
#
_symmetry.space_group_name_H-M   'P 1'
#
loop_
_entity.id
_entity.type
_entity.pdbx_description
1 polymer ?
#
loop_
_entity_poly.entity_id
_entity_poly.type
_entity_poly.pdbx_seq_one_letter_code
_entity_poly.pdbx_strand_id
1 'polypeptide(L)'
;SINRDAIVDRVMEGVAVKAGQLLPAGFHGVSENMKPDPYDPKMAKKLMADAGYSDGFKMVVHGPNDRYINDARIAEALAQMLNRVGIEASVETMTKAVYFGRASRGGPDKSPEFSFMVLGWGAGSGEASSPLKALLHTYDKSKGLGAANRGRHSDAEVDSLIQKALATVDADARGKLLAAATEKAVGENYGVIPLHYQVNTWAAKAGYKYQPRTDERTIVMGLGAN
;
A
#
# COMPACT_ATOMS: atom_id res chain seq x y z
N SER A 1 9.66 -10.00 -8.01
CA SER A 1 8.86 -11.23 -7.97
C SER A 1 7.37 -10.98 -8.27
N ILE A 2 6.82 -9.85 -7.90
CA ILE A 2 5.38 -9.55 -8.02
C ILE A 2 5.04 -9.06 -9.43
N ASN A 3 4.18 -9.80 -10.11
CA ASN A 3 3.66 -9.44 -11.43
C ASN A 3 2.39 -8.59 -11.28
N ARG A 4 2.55 -7.25 -11.28
CA ARG A 4 1.44 -6.31 -11.13
C ARG A 4 0.48 -6.33 -12.32
N ASP A 5 0.97 -6.64 -13.54
CA ASP A 5 0.09 -6.80 -14.71
C ASP A 5 -0.87 -7.98 -14.49
N ALA A 6 -0.36 -9.12 -14.02
CA ALA A 6 -1.20 -10.27 -13.72
C ALA A 6 -2.22 -10.00 -12.58
N ILE A 7 -1.86 -9.19 -11.58
CA ILE A 7 -2.82 -8.75 -10.55
C ILE A 7 -3.93 -7.91 -11.19
N VAL A 8 -3.57 -6.89 -11.97
CA VAL A 8 -4.54 -5.99 -12.61
C VAL A 8 -5.45 -6.77 -13.57
N ASP A 9 -4.86 -7.54 -14.49
CA ASP A 9 -5.63 -8.16 -15.58
C ASP A 9 -6.47 -9.36 -15.13
N ARG A 10 -5.93 -10.21 -14.23
CA ARG A 10 -6.53 -11.50 -13.89
C ARG A 10 -7.24 -11.51 -12.54
N VAL A 11 -6.70 -10.80 -11.54
CA VAL A 11 -7.31 -10.76 -10.22
C VAL A 11 -8.33 -9.63 -10.12
N MET A 12 -7.99 -8.47 -10.68
CA MET A 12 -8.83 -7.26 -10.66
C MET A 12 -9.65 -7.07 -11.94
N GLU A 13 -9.57 -8.03 -12.88
CA GLU A 13 -10.38 -8.05 -14.13
C GLU A 13 -10.26 -6.75 -14.95
N GLY A 14 -9.07 -6.12 -14.94
CA GLY A 14 -8.79 -4.85 -15.61
C GLY A 14 -9.29 -3.61 -14.86
N VAL A 15 -9.97 -3.76 -13.71
CA VAL A 15 -10.53 -2.63 -12.94
C VAL A 15 -9.55 -2.21 -11.84
N ALA A 16 -8.32 -1.93 -12.22
CA ALA A 16 -7.27 -1.42 -11.35
C ALA A 16 -6.15 -0.80 -12.19
N VAL A 17 -5.26 -0.04 -11.55
CA VAL A 17 -4.05 0.53 -12.17
C VAL A 17 -2.83 0.10 -11.36
N LYS A 18 -1.75 -0.29 -12.03
CA LYS A 18 -0.50 -0.65 -11.34
C LYS A 18 0.03 0.48 -10.49
N ALA A 19 0.44 0.19 -9.27
CA ALA A 19 1.00 1.17 -8.34
C ALA A 19 2.51 1.01 -8.19
N GLY A 20 3.22 2.14 -8.19
CA GLY A 20 4.65 2.24 -7.87
C GLY A 20 4.91 3.05 -6.60
N GLN A 21 3.89 3.69 -6.05
CA GLN A 21 3.96 4.49 -4.83
C GLN A 21 2.63 4.46 -4.07
N LEU A 22 2.52 5.18 -2.95
CA LEU A 22 1.36 5.14 -2.06
C LEU A 22 0.07 5.66 -2.69
N LEU A 23 0.14 6.70 -3.52
CA LEU A 23 -1.01 7.36 -4.13
C LEU A 23 -0.81 7.55 -5.64
N PRO A 24 -1.88 7.56 -6.42
CA PRO A 24 -1.80 7.83 -7.85
C PRO A 24 -1.43 9.28 -8.17
N ALA A 25 -1.06 9.53 -9.41
CA ALA A 25 -0.85 10.88 -9.93
C ALA A 25 -2.09 11.77 -9.71
N GLY A 26 -1.86 13.06 -9.46
CA GLY A 26 -2.91 14.04 -9.16
C GLY A 26 -3.11 14.31 -7.66
N PHE A 27 -2.55 13.48 -6.79
CA PHE A 27 -2.46 13.82 -5.36
C PHE A 27 -1.25 14.71 -5.09
N HIS A 28 -1.39 15.63 -4.13
CA HIS A 28 -0.29 16.48 -3.73
C HIS A 28 0.83 15.70 -3.02
N GLY A 29 2.08 15.97 -3.40
CA GLY A 29 3.25 15.34 -2.79
C GLY A 29 3.52 13.90 -3.24
N VAL A 30 2.94 13.46 -4.37
CA VAL A 30 3.39 12.23 -5.05
C VAL A 30 4.71 12.48 -5.78
N SER A 31 5.55 11.45 -5.88
CA SER A 31 6.80 11.53 -6.63
C SER A 31 6.57 11.32 -8.13
N GLU A 32 7.21 12.13 -8.97
CA GLU A 32 7.26 11.93 -10.43
C GLU A 32 8.30 10.88 -10.84
N ASN A 33 9.21 10.55 -9.94
CA ASN A 33 10.32 9.61 -10.19
C ASN A 33 9.93 8.15 -9.97
N MET A 34 8.90 7.90 -9.16
CA MET A 34 8.51 6.54 -8.78
C MET A 34 7.60 5.89 -9.82
N LYS A 35 8.00 4.72 -10.26
CA LYS A 35 7.22 3.86 -11.17
C LYS A 35 7.08 2.46 -10.57
N PRO A 36 6.09 1.66 -11.00
CA PRO A 36 6.01 0.27 -10.60
C PRO A 36 7.29 -0.48 -10.99
N ASP A 37 7.87 -1.25 -10.05
CA ASP A 37 9.01 -2.10 -10.36
C ASP A 37 8.66 -3.10 -11.47
N PRO A 38 9.61 -3.41 -12.36
CA PRO A 38 9.42 -4.41 -13.38
C PRO A 38 9.25 -5.80 -12.77
N TYR A 39 8.50 -6.66 -13.45
CA TYR A 39 8.43 -8.07 -13.10
C TYR A 39 9.64 -8.80 -13.63
N ASP A 40 10.58 -9.15 -12.76
CA ASP A 40 11.78 -9.93 -13.09
C ASP A 40 12.04 -11.03 -12.05
N PRO A 41 11.49 -12.24 -12.26
CA PRO A 41 11.69 -13.36 -11.34
C PRO A 41 13.13 -13.89 -11.34
N LYS A 42 13.92 -13.65 -12.40
CA LYS A 42 15.34 -14.04 -12.43
C LYS A 42 16.16 -13.13 -11.52
N MET A 43 15.94 -11.82 -11.61
CA MET A 43 16.57 -10.85 -10.72
C MET A 43 16.13 -11.10 -9.26
N ALA A 44 14.85 -11.40 -9.00
CA ALA A 44 14.37 -11.73 -7.66
C ALA A 44 15.11 -12.94 -7.06
N LYS A 45 15.30 -14.02 -7.82
CA LYS A 45 16.09 -15.18 -7.38
C LYS A 45 17.55 -14.83 -7.10
N LYS A 46 18.15 -14.01 -7.98
CA LYS A 46 19.51 -13.54 -7.78
C LYS A 46 19.66 -12.74 -6.48
N LEU A 47 18.76 -11.77 -6.25
CA LEU A 47 18.77 -10.96 -5.02
C LEU A 47 18.57 -11.81 -3.75
N MET A 48 17.73 -12.84 -3.80
CA MET A 48 17.59 -13.79 -2.69
C MET A 48 18.89 -14.55 -2.41
N ALA A 49 19.56 -15.04 -3.46
CA ALA A 49 20.84 -15.71 -3.32
C ALA A 49 21.93 -14.77 -2.76
N ASP A 50 22.02 -13.54 -3.29
CA ASP A 50 22.95 -12.50 -2.83
C ASP A 50 22.71 -12.14 -1.33
N ALA A 51 21.46 -12.23 -0.87
CA ALA A 51 21.06 -12.02 0.52
C ALA A 51 21.23 -13.26 1.42
N GLY A 52 21.75 -14.38 0.91
CA GLY A 52 21.96 -15.62 1.67
C GLY A 52 20.73 -16.55 1.76
N TYR A 53 19.72 -16.33 0.95
CA TYR A 53 18.49 -17.12 0.92
C TYR A 53 18.35 -17.97 -0.36
N SER A 54 19.45 -18.57 -0.83
CA SER A 54 19.43 -19.43 -2.03
C SER A 54 18.42 -20.58 -1.93
N ASP A 55 18.25 -21.14 -0.73
CA ASP A 55 17.32 -22.25 -0.45
C ASP A 55 15.89 -21.76 -0.14
N GLY A 56 15.66 -20.44 -0.22
CA GLY A 56 14.41 -19.82 0.13
C GLY A 56 14.18 -19.72 1.65
N PHE A 57 12.95 -19.36 2.01
CA PHE A 57 12.48 -19.34 3.40
C PHE A 57 10.95 -19.46 3.42
N LYS A 58 10.41 -19.76 4.61
CA LYS A 58 8.96 -19.89 4.82
C LYS A 58 8.36 -18.57 5.27
N MET A 59 7.19 -18.24 4.72
CA MET A 59 6.42 -17.07 5.18
C MET A 59 4.92 -17.27 4.99
N VAL A 60 4.13 -16.49 5.71
CA VAL A 60 2.68 -16.43 5.55
C VAL A 60 2.27 -15.08 5.01
N VAL A 61 1.48 -15.07 3.94
CA VAL A 61 0.79 -13.88 3.43
C VAL A 61 -0.54 -13.76 4.15
N HIS A 62 -0.65 -12.77 5.03
CA HIS A 62 -1.89 -12.51 5.77
C HIS A 62 -2.75 -11.47 5.05
N GLY A 63 -4.06 -11.69 5.01
CA GLY A 63 -4.99 -10.76 4.38
C GLY A 63 -6.40 -10.81 4.98
N PRO A 64 -7.20 -9.75 4.81
CA PRO A 64 -8.63 -9.85 5.03
C PRO A 64 -9.28 -10.63 3.88
N ASN A 65 -10.53 -11.06 4.06
CA ASN A 65 -11.34 -11.71 3.02
C ASN A 65 -12.73 -11.07 2.83
N ASP A 66 -12.96 -9.92 3.46
CA ASP A 66 -14.23 -9.19 3.42
C ASP A 66 -14.03 -7.65 3.51
N ARG A 67 -12.85 -7.14 3.14
CA ARG A 67 -12.50 -5.71 3.28
C ARG A 67 -12.26 -5.01 1.95
N TYR A 68 -11.51 -5.61 1.05
CA TYR A 68 -11.13 -5.04 -0.24
C TYR A 68 -11.65 -5.90 -1.38
N ILE A 69 -11.78 -5.32 -2.57
CA ILE A 69 -12.16 -6.08 -3.76
C ILE A 69 -11.11 -7.16 -4.01
N ASN A 70 -11.55 -8.41 -4.06
CA ASN A 70 -10.72 -9.59 -4.33
C ASN A 70 -9.53 -9.79 -3.37
N ASP A 71 -9.61 -9.32 -2.14
CA ASP A 71 -8.50 -9.34 -1.17
C ASP A 71 -7.92 -10.74 -0.92
N ALA A 72 -8.75 -11.77 -0.73
CA ALA A 72 -8.28 -13.15 -0.59
C ALA A 72 -7.56 -13.64 -1.86
N ARG A 73 -8.13 -13.35 -3.05
CA ARG A 73 -7.52 -13.72 -4.34
C ARG A 73 -6.18 -13.00 -4.58
N ILE A 74 -6.05 -11.76 -4.10
CA ILE A 74 -4.78 -11.02 -4.13
C ILE A 74 -3.74 -11.72 -3.26
N ALA A 75 -4.09 -12.12 -2.03
CA ALA A 75 -3.18 -12.84 -1.13
C ALA A 75 -2.71 -14.17 -1.74
N GLU A 76 -3.62 -14.93 -2.34
CA GLU A 76 -3.31 -16.18 -3.05
C GLU A 76 -2.38 -15.96 -4.24
N ALA A 77 -2.64 -14.93 -5.06
CA ALA A 77 -1.80 -14.58 -6.21
C ALA A 77 -0.39 -14.17 -5.76
N LEU A 78 -0.27 -13.40 -4.68
CA LEU A 78 1.02 -13.03 -4.10
C LEU A 78 1.82 -14.27 -3.64
N ALA A 79 1.19 -15.17 -2.89
CA ALA A 79 1.84 -16.40 -2.44
C ALA A 79 2.32 -17.25 -3.63
N GLN A 80 1.50 -17.41 -4.68
CA GLN A 80 1.90 -18.11 -5.89
C GLN A 80 3.11 -17.46 -6.59
N MET A 81 3.17 -16.14 -6.64
CA MET A 81 4.29 -15.40 -7.24
C MET A 81 5.58 -15.55 -6.42
N LEU A 82 5.47 -15.50 -5.10
CA LEU A 82 6.58 -15.71 -4.16
C LEU A 82 7.12 -17.14 -4.26
N ASN A 83 6.25 -18.15 -4.34
CA ASN A 83 6.65 -19.54 -4.52
C ASN A 83 7.46 -19.78 -5.81
N ARG A 84 7.18 -19.04 -6.89
CA ARG A 84 7.93 -19.15 -8.15
C ARG A 84 9.39 -18.70 -8.05
N VAL A 85 9.70 -17.90 -7.05
CA VAL A 85 11.07 -17.42 -6.82
C VAL A 85 11.78 -18.13 -5.67
N GLY A 86 11.16 -19.16 -5.08
CA GLY A 86 11.76 -20.01 -4.05
C GLY A 86 11.37 -19.65 -2.62
N ILE A 87 10.47 -18.70 -2.41
CA ILE A 87 9.91 -18.41 -1.08
C ILE A 87 8.74 -19.37 -0.84
N GLU A 88 8.79 -20.22 0.19
CA GLU A 88 7.68 -21.09 0.58
C GLU A 88 6.57 -20.26 1.27
N ALA A 89 5.73 -19.64 0.44
CA ALA A 89 4.65 -18.77 0.90
C ALA A 89 3.33 -19.53 1.02
N SER A 90 2.71 -19.46 2.18
CA SER A 90 1.32 -19.88 2.43
C SER A 90 0.41 -18.68 2.63
N VAL A 91 -0.90 -18.89 2.66
CA VAL A 91 -1.89 -17.81 2.82
C VAL A 91 -2.75 -18.08 4.03
N GLU A 92 -2.96 -17.05 4.86
CA GLU A 92 -3.96 -17.05 5.92
C GLU A 92 -4.86 -15.82 5.74
N THR A 93 -6.14 -16.04 5.43
CA THR A 93 -7.12 -14.96 5.34
C THR A 93 -8.16 -15.06 6.46
N MET A 94 -8.68 -13.90 6.86
CA MET A 94 -9.67 -13.81 7.93
C MET A 94 -10.57 -12.59 7.74
N THR A 95 -11.67 -12.53 8.49
CA THR A 95 -12.55 -11.35 8.45
C THR A 95 -11.80 -10.10 8.90
N LYS A 96 -12.18 -8.93 8.35
CA LYS A 96 -11.54 -7.64 8.64
C LYS A 96 -11.43 -7.34 10.14
N ALA A 97 -12.43 -7.72 10.93
CA ALA A 97 -12.44 -7.46 12.36
C ALA A 97 -11.33 -8.25 13.07
N VAL A 98 -11.17 -9.52 12.76
CA VAL A 98 -10.10 -10.39 13.28
C VAL A 98 -8.75 -9.92 12.74
N TYR A 99 -8.64 -9.69 11.44
CA TYR A 99 -7.42 -9.26 10.77
C TYR A 99 -6.81 -8.00 11.38
N PHE A 100 -7.57 -6.91 11.44
CA PHE A 100 -7.07 -5.65 11.99
C PHE A 100 -6.89 -5.70 13.51
N GLY A 101 -7.68 -6.51 14.22
CA GLY A 101 -7.49 -6.77 15.64
C GLY A 101 -6.13 -7.41 15.92
N ARG A 102 -5.77 -8.46 15.19
CA ARG A 102 -4.48 -9.16 15.30
C ARG A 102 -3.32 -8.26 14.84
N ALA A 103 -3.41 -7.68 13.64
CA ALA A 103 -2.37 -6.83 13.07
C ALA A 103 -2.03 -5.60 13.95
N SER A 104 -3.00 -5.09 14.72
CA SER A 104 -2.80 -3.89 15.55
C SER A 104 -2.28 -4.21 16.94
N ARG A 105 -2.56 -5.39 17.50
CA ARG A 105 -2.07 -5.81 18.83
C ARG A 105 -0.57 -6.09 18.84
N GLY A 106 -0.08 -6.71 17.77
CA GLY A 106 1.28 -7.24 17.72
C GLY A 106 1.46 -8.51 18.55
N GLY A 107 2.65 -9.08 18.50
CA GLY A 107 3.05 -10.24 19.30
C GLY A 107 3.31 -9.91 20.79
N PRO A 108 3.72 -10.90 21.61
CA PRO A 108 3.93 -10.75 23.05
C PRO A 108 4.96 -9.68 23.43
N ASP A 109 5.96 -9.47 22.60
CA ASP A 109 7.05 -8.48 22.74
C ASP A 109 6.75 -7.14 22.02
N LYS A 110 5.51 -6.93 21.59
CA LYS A 110 5.07 -5.80 20.74
C LYS A 110 5.63 -5.82 19.33
N SER A 111 6.26 -6.90 18.90
CA SER A 111 6.64 -7.13 17.50
C SER A 111 5.39 -7.27 16.62
N PRO A 112 5.49 -7.09 15.29
CA PRO A 112 4.39 -7.40 14.38
C PRO A 112 3.97 -8.87 14.50
N GLU A 113 2.67 -9.14 14.64
CA GLU A 113 2.17 -10.52 14.58
C GLU A 113 2.27 -11.07 13.16
N PHE A 114 2.12 -10.20 12.15
CA PHE A 114 2.19 -10.56 10.74
C PHE A 114 3.47 -10.04 10.10
N SER A 115 4.27 -10.93 9.54
CA SER A 115 5.50 -10.55 8.83
C SER A 115 5.22 -9.98 7.43
N PHE A 116 4.15 -10.43 6.77
CA PHE A 116 3.74 -9.97 5.45
C PHE A 116 2.21 -9.90 5.38
N MET A 117 1.68 -8.74 4.98
CA MET A 117 0.25 -8.50 5.07
C MET A 117 -0.28 -7.66 3.90
N VAL A 118 -1.51 -7.93 3.50
CA VAL A 118 -2.24 -7.15 2.49
C VAL A 118 -2.99 -6.01 3.16
N LEU A 119 -2.74 -4.79 2.71
CA LEU A 119 -3.35 -3.57 3.26
C LEU A 119 -3.78 -2.64 2.13
N GLY A 120 -4.93 -2.01 2.26
CA GLY A 120 -5.35 -0.89 1.41
C GLY A 120 -5.41 0.41 2.22
N TRP A 121 -5.14 1.52 1.54
CA TRP A 121 -5.19 2.85 2.13
C TRP A 121 -5.74 3.88 1.13
N GLY A 122 -6.63 4.75 1.59
CA GLY A 122 -7.10 5.92 0.85
C GLY A 122 -6.66 7.22 1.53
N ALA A 123 -6.40 8.27 0.75
CA ALA A 123 -5.98 9.57 1.27
C ALA A 123 -7.10 10.60 1.14
N GLY A 124 -7.98 10.66 2.12
CA GLY A 124 -9.09 11.61 2.15
C GLY A 124 -8.70 13.10 2.23
N SER A 125 -7.42 13.40 2.50
CA SER A 125 -6.88 14.76 2.51
C SER A 125 -6.40 15.25 1.15
N GLY A 126 -6.36 14.39 0.12
CA GLY A 126 -5.84 14.76 -1.19
C GLY A 126 -4.30 14.87 -1.28
N GLU A 127 -3.57 14.46 -0.25
CA GLU A 127 -2.10 14.54 -0.23
C GLU A 127 -1.43 13.31 0.41
N ALA A 128 -0.14 13.11 0.12
CA ALA A 128 0.65 11.98 0.58
C ALA A 128 0.98 11.99 2.08
N SER A 129 0.75 13.08 2.80
CA SER A 129 1.01 13.14 4.25
C SER A 129 0.19 12.13 5.04
N SER A 130 -1.05 11.86 4.64
CA SER A 130 -1.94 10.92 5.33
C SER A 130 -1.38 9.49 5.37
N PRO A 131 -1.10 8.83 4.24
CA PRO A 131 -0.52 7.49 4.26
C PRO A 131 0.89 7.44 4.84
N LEU A 132 1.76 8.43 4.55
CA LEU A 132 3.11 8.50 5.10
C LEU A 132 3.10 8.55 6.62
N LYS A 133 2.33 9.47 7.20
CA LYS A 133 2.20 9.62 8.66
C LYS A 133 1.63 8.37 9.31
N ALA A 134 0.64 7.74 8.70
CA ALA A 134 -0.06 6.62 9.31
C ALA A 134 0.66 5.29 9.16
N LEU A 135 1.24 5.01 7.99
CA LEU A 135 1.77 3.69 7.63
C LEU A 135 3.29 3.56 7.80
N LEU A 136 4.04 4.65 7.61
CA LEU A 136 5.49 4.60 7.43
C LEU A 136 6.29 5.41 8.46
N HIS A 137 5.68 6.36 9.17
CA HIS A 137 6.34 6.99 10.30
C HIS A 137 6.52 5.97 11.43
N THR A 138 7.65 6.03 12.13
CA THR A 138 7.88 5.26 13.35
C THR A 138 6.70 5.44 14.31
N TYR A 139 6.25 4.33 14.93
CA TYR A 139 5.10 4.36 15.83
C TYR A 139 5.38 5.20 17.06
N ASP A 140 4.64 6.28 17.24
CA ASP A 140 4.64 7.14 18.41
C ASP A 140 3.19 7.44 18.85
N LYS A 141 2.73 6.70 19.86
CA LYS A 141 1.37 6.84 20.39
C LYS A 141 1.12 8.25 20.94
N SER A 142 2.13 8.88 21.53
CA SER A 142 1.99 10.20 22.20
C SER A 142 1.70 11.31 21.18
N LYS A 143 2.24 11.18 19.96
CA LYS A 143 2.06 12.14 18.87
C LYS A 143 1.03 11.70 17.82
N GLY A 144 0.45 10.51 17.96
CA GLY A 144 -0.47 9.95 16.97
C GLY A 144 0.18 9.65 15.63
N LEU A 145 1.48 9.33 15.64
CA LEU A 145 2.26 9.00 14.44
C LEU A 145 2.39 7.48 14.31
N GLY A 146 2.45 6.97 13.08
CA GLY A 146 2.60 5.55 12.81
C GLY A 146 1.44 4.68 13.30
N ALA A 147 0.26 5.24 13.51
CA ALA A 147 -0.87 4.52 14.13
C ALA A 147 -1.34 3.29 13.34
N ALA A 148 -1.09 3.25 12.04
CA ALA A 148 -1.38 2.13 11.15
C ALA A 148 -0.10 1.43 10.66
N ASN A 149 1.07 1.78 11.17
CA ASN A 149 2.34 1.13 10.88
C ASN A 149 2.43 -0.22 11.60
N ARG A 150 1.72 -1.19 11.08
CA ARG A 150 1.62 -2.54 11.66
C ARG A 150 2.86 -3.37 11.41
N GLY A 151 3.60 -3.08 10.32
CA GLY A 151 4.90 -3.69 10.02
C GLY A 151 6.06 -3.16 10.86
N ARG A 152 5.82 -2.13 11.69
CA ARG A 152 6.83 -1.49 12.54
C ARG A 152 8.03 -0.94 11.77
N HIS A 153 7.82 -0.49 10.54
CA HIS A 153 8.81 0.29 9.81
C HIS A 153 9.33 1.45 10.67
N SER A 154 10.62 1.67 10.68
CA SER A 154 11.24 2.74 11.44
C SER A 154 12.51 3.23 10.73
N ASP A 155 12.53 4.50 10.37
CA ASP A 155 13.66 5.17 9.74
C ASP A 155 13.65 6.65 10.14
N ALA A 156 14.75 7.12 10.73
CA ALA A 156 14.83 8.47 11.27
C ALA A 156 14.81 9.56 10.18
N GLU A 157 15.29 9.27 8.98
CA GLU A 157 15.25 10.21 7.85
C GLU A 157 13.82 10.33 7.30
N VAL A 158 13.12 9.21 7.14
CA VAL A 158 11.70 9.19 6.76
C VAL A 158 10.88 9.99 7.78
N ASP A 159 11.07 9.74 9.07
CA ASP A 159 10.37 10.44 10.14
C ASP A 159 10.62 11.96 10.08
N SER A 160 11.89 12.37 9.88
CA SER A 160 12.27 13.77 9.75
C SER A 160 11.61 14.44 8.54
N LEU A 161 11.61 13.78 7.37
CA LEU A 161 10.98 14.29 6.15
C LEU A 161 9.47 14.47 6.35
N ILE A 162 8.79 13.48 6.94
CA ILE A 162 7.36 13.55 7.23
C ILE A 162 7.06 14.70 8.20
N GLN A 163 7.80 14.81 9.30
CA GLN A 163 7.58 15.86 10.31
C GLN A 163 7.85 17.25 9.74
N LYS A 164 8.89 17.43 8.93
CA LYS A 164 9.16 18.69 8.23
C LYS A 164 8.02 19.02 7.27
N ALA A 165 7.53 18.07 6.50
CA ALA A 165 6.40 18.29 5.59
C ALA A 165 5.15 18.73 6.35
N LEU A 166 4.83 18.10 7.48
CA LEU A 166 3.68 18.45 8.32
C LEU A 166 3.78 19.85 8.94
N ALA A 167 4.99 20.37 9.12
CA ALA A 167 5.25 21.72 9.64
C ALA A 167 5.39 22.79 8.53
N THR A 168 5.47 22.40 7.26
CA THR A 168 5.69 23.30 6.12
C THR A 168 4.36 23.79 5.57
N VAL A 169 4.14 25.09 5.55
CA VAL A 169 2.92 25.75 5.03
C VAL A 169 2.98 25.94 3.52
N ASP A 170 4.16 26.27 2.98
CA ASP A 170 4.36 26.42 1.54
C ASP A 170 4.08 25.10 0.82
N ALA A 171 3.14 25.13 -0.13
CA ALA A 171 2.64 23.93 -0.78
C ALA A 171 3.72 23.21 -1.61
N ASP A 172 4.54 23.96 -2.35
CA ASP A 172 5.56 23.38 -3.23
C ASP A 172 6.69 22.73 -2.41
N ALA A 173 7.16 23.43 -1.38
CA ALA A 173 8.18 22.89 -0.48
C ALA A 173 7.66 21.66 0.26
N ARG A 174 6.41 21.68 0.72
CA ARG A 174 5.75 20.55 1.37
C ARG A 174 5.60 19.37 0.41
N GLY A 175 5.17 19.60 -0.82
CA GLY A 175 5.05 18.56 -1.86
C GLY A 175 6.39 17.85 -2.11
N LYS A 176 7.50 18.60 -2.21
CA LYS A 176 8.84 18.05 -2.39
C LYS A 176 9.26 17.17 -1.20
N LEU A 177 8.98 17.59 0.04
CA LEU A 177 9.28 16.81 1.24
C LEU A 177 8.47 15.51 1.30
N LEU A 178 7.19 15.55 0.91
CA LEU A 178 6.34 14.34 0.84
C LEU A 178 6.79 13.38 -0.24
N ALA A 179 7.17 13.88 -1.41
CA ALA A 179 7.74 13.07 -2.49
C ALA A 179 9.04 12.38 -2.04
N ALA A 180 9.97 13.13 -1.45
CA ALA A 180 11.22 12.59 -0.92
C ALA A 180 10.98 11.53 0.18
N ALA A 181 10.03 11.77 1.09
CA ALA A 181 9.65 10.79 2.10
C ALA A 181 9.09 9.50 1.49
N THR A 182 8.30 9.61 0.40
CA THR A 182 7.76 8.46 -0.32
C THR A 182 8.86 7.68 -1.03
N GLU A 183 9.77 8.37 -1.73
CA GLU A 183 10.92 7.76 -2.41
C GLU A 183 11.79 6.97 -1.42
N LYS A 184 12.09 7.57 -0.27
CA LYS A 184 12.89 6.92 0.78
C LYS A 184 12.16 5.72 1.38
N ALA A 185 10.94 5.92 1.87
CA ALA A 185 10.21 4.89 2.62
C ALA A 185 9.74 3.72 1.76
N VAL A 186 9.36 3.97 0.51
CA VAL A 186 8.81 2.96 -0.42
C VAL A 186 9.86 2.49 -1.42
N GLY A 187 10.64 3.40 -2.00
CA GLY A 187 11.59 3.08 -3.05
C GLY A 187 12.89 2.48 -2.52
N GLU A 188 13.42 2.99 -1.41
CA GLU A 188 14.69 2.52 -0.83
C GLU A 188 14.48 1.50 0.30
N ASN A 189 13.61 1.81 1.25
CA ASN A 189 13.41 1.00 2.46
C ASN A 189 12.39 -0.12 2.30
N TYR A 190 11.59 -0.13 1.23
CA TYR A 190 10.52 -1.11 1.00
C TYR A 190 9.58 -1.28 2.20
N GLY A 191 9.29 -0.20 2.92
CA GLY A 191 8.40 -0.20 4.08
C GLY A 191 6.98 -0.68 3.75
N VAL A 192 6.56 -0.48 2.51
CA VAL A 192 5.41 -1.12 1.86
C VAL A 192 5.74 -1.42 0.40
N ILE A 193 5.06 -2.41 -0.18
CA ILE A 193 5.17 -2.78 -1.59
C ILE A 193 3.86 -2.41 -2.28
N PRO A 194 3.79 -1.30 -3.05
CA PRO A 194 2.59 -0.92 -3.77
C PRO A 194 2.23 -1.98 -4.82
N LEU A 195 0.97 -2.38 -4.87
CA LEU A 195 0.46 -3.38 -5.82
C LEU A 195 -0.32 -2.72 -6.95
N HIS A 196 -1.45 -2.10 -6.60
CA HIS A 196 -2.34 -1.44 -7.53
C HIS A 196 -3.15 -0.34 -6.85
N TYR A 197 -3.64 0.60 -7.65
CA TYR A 197 -4.68 1.54 -7.25
C TYR A 197 -6.02 0.94 -7.66
N GLN A 198 -6.94 0.82 -6.70
CA GLN A 198 -8.30 0.38 -6.96
C GLN A 198 -9.04 1.46 -7.74
N VAL A 199 -9.77 1.06 -8.78
CA VAL A 199 -10.68 1.94 -9.52
C VAL A 199 -12.08 1.77 -8.96
N ASN A 200 -12.69 2.87 -8.52
CA ASN A 200 -14.08 2.89 -8.10
C ASN A 200 -14.98 3.11 -9.33
N THR A 201 -16.09 2.38 -9.38
CA THR A 201 -17.07 2.46 -10.46
C THR A 201 -18.43 2.84 -9.90
N TRP A 202 -19.19 3.60 -10.67
CA TRP A 202 -20.55 3.99 -10.34
C TRP A 202 -21.50 3.65 -11.49
N ALA A 203 -22.71 3.28 -11.16
CA ALA A 203 -23.81 3.14 -12.13
C ALA A 203 -24.93 4.09 -11.74
N ALA A 204 -25.53 4.75 -12.73
CA ALA A 204 -26.68 5.63 -12.56
C ALA A 204 -27.76 5.30 -13.57
N LYS A 205 -29.01 5.63 -13.25
CA LYS A 205 -30.14 5.55 -14.21
C LYS A 205 -29.85 6.49 -15.40
N ALA A 206 -30.28 6.10 -16.58
CA ALA A 206 -30.22 6.95 -17.77
C ALA A 206 -30.81 8.34 -17.51
N GLY A 207 -30.12 9.38 -17.97
CA GLY A 207 -30.47 10.78 -17.69
C GLY A 207 -29.78 11.38 -16.47
N TYR A 208 -28.98 10.59 -15.74
CA TYR A 208 -28.15 11.08 -14.64
C TYR A 208 -26.67 10.78 -14.87
N LYS A 209 -25.81 11.66 -14.37
CA LYS A 209 -24.37 11.47 -14.32
C LYS A 209 -23.87 11.69 -12.91
N TYR A 210 -22.78 11.03 -12.54
CA TYR A 210 -22.10 11.21 -11.28
C TYR A 210 -20.70 11.75 -11.51
N GLN A 211 -20.32 12.83 -10.80
CA GLN A 211 -18.96 13.36 -10.76
C GLN A 211 -18.18 12.64 -9.67
N PRO A 212 -17.25 11.73 -10.02
CA PRO A 212 -16.48 11.01 -9.02
C PRO A 212 -15.50 11.94 -8.29
N ARG A 213 -15.11 11.53 -7.07
CA ARG A 213 -14.19 12.27 -6.21
C ARG A 213 -12.94 11.45 -5.95
N THR A 214 -11.80 12.14 -5.84
CA THR A 214 -10.51 11.52 -5.50
C THR A 214 -10.42 11.02 -4.06
N ASP A 215 -11.28 11.53 -3.15
CA ASP A 215 -11.39 11.06 -1.77
C ASP A 215 -12.27 9.81 -1.61
N GLU A 216 -12.70 9.20 -2.72
CA GLU A 216 -13.51 7.97 -2.81
C GLU A 216 -14.93 8.09 -2.21
N ARG A 217 -15.33 9.26 -1.75
CA ARG A 217 -16.66 9.48 -1.18
C ARG A 217 -17.70 9.62 -2.27
N THR A 218 -18.81 8.88 -2.13
CA THR A 218 -20.00 9.07 -2.94
C THR A 218 -20.95 10.03 -2.22
N ILE A 219 -21.11 11.22 -2.76
CA ILE A 219 -21.97 12.26 -2.18
C ILE A 219 -23.01 12.75 -3.18
N VAL A 220 -24.20 13.08 -2.69
CA VAL A 220 -25.33 13.47 -3.56
C VAL A 220 -25.05 14.70 -4.41
N MET A 221 -24.21 15.63 -3.95
CA MET A 221 -23.83 16.82 -4.72
C MET A 221 -23.05 16.51 -6.00
N GLY A 222 -22.49 15.29 -6.11
CA GLY A 222 -21.86 14.81 -7.34
C GLY A 222 -22.86 14.29 -8.39
N LEU A 223 -24.13 14.12 -8.03
CA LEU A 223 -25.17 13.65 -8.95
C LEU A 223 -25.79 14.84 -9.69
N GLY A 224 -25.79 14.77 -11.01
CA GLY A 224 -26.42 15.79 -11.88
C GLY A 224 -27.30 15.13 -12.94
N ALA A 225 -28.21 15.88 -13.53
CA ALA A 225 -28.87 15.49 -14.77
C ALA A 225 -27.91 15.62 -15.95
N ASN A 226 -28.07 14.78 -16.98
CA ASN A 226 -27.36 14.89 -18.26
C ASN A 226 -27.85 16.08 -19.05
#